data_69e13b63c5f0e8e4996a166b62c8401a
#
_entry.id   69e13b63c5f0e8e4996a166b62c8401a
#
_cell.length_a   1.000
_cell.length_b   1.000
_cell.length_c   1.000
_cell.angle_alpha   90.00
_cell.angle_beta   90.00
_cell.angle_gamma   90.00
#
_symmetry.space_group_name_H-M   'P 1'
#
loop_
_entity.id
_entity.type
_entity.pdbx_description
1 polymer ?
#
loop_
_entity_poly.entity_id
_entity_poly.type
_entity_poly.pdbx_seq_one_letter_code
_entity_poly.pdbx_strand_id
1 'polypeptide(L)'
;LSGQQRVDLHVSDLLNAQLPSRYDYTSQYDLLVFRRLASGQARAAAQAGTASSPAAQAAPPSPPVRRTGPPVLRNIDTSPVGFAMFDQVLLSVHPEDCTVRDAYAARLLAAVPNDPREGRLNPTSGTRLPASPPDLMLRVVNLIVDGFLDLRRELSRQLDHWQTELLRPRTRFANWSALLDARLALHELDEVCEDQRTAVQDWTDALETWAPPEGAAALRELDLLKVRSRDVLEHIERVVHHVRRLEQSTETVVQMHFSVQSNRTNDIMRTLTALTAVFLPLNLIAGIFGMNFEFIPLVHKQDGFWWAMGSMMAIAVGLTMFFWRKRYMARTAQD
;
A
#
# COMPACT_ATOMS: atom_id res chain seq x y z
N LEU A 1 -27.22 -34.12 6.84
CA LEU A 1 -27.06 -32.75 6.35
C LEU A 1 -28.43 -32.20 6.11
N SER A 2 -28.79 -31.13 6.82
CA SER A 2 -30.10 -30.48 6.84
C SER A 2 -30.64 -30.28 5.42
N GLY A 3 -31.85 -30.70 5.12
CA GLY A 3 -32.51 -30.57 3.82
C GLY A 3 -32.88 -29.12 3.42
N GLN A 4 -32.09 -28.13 3.82
CA GLN A 4 -32.29 -26.73 3.53
C GLN A 4 -31.84 -26.42 2.10
N GLN A 5 -32.73 -25.84 1.30
CA GLN A 5 -32.45 -25.39 -0.04
C GLN A 5 -31.51 -24.17 0.02
N ARG A 6 -30.41 -24.21 -0.74
CA ARG A 6 -29.49 -23.08 -0.95
C ARG A 6 -29.85 -22.37 -2.24
N VAL A 7 -29.66 -21.08 -2.26
CA VAL A 7 -29.80 -20.30 -3.49
C VAL A 7 -28.54 -20.53 -4.36
N ASP A 8 -28.73 -20.97 -5.61
CA ASP A 8 -27.63 -21.30 -6.53
C ASP A 8 -26.65 -20.14 -6.71
N LEU A 9 -27.15 -18.91 -6.70
CA LEU A 9 -26.34 -17.70 -6.76
C LEU A 9 -25.35 -17.62 -5.58
N HIS A 10 -25.80 -17.86 -4.36
CA HIS A 10 -24.95 -17.84 -3.16
C HIS A 10 -23.91 -18.95 -3.16
N VAL A 11 -24.20 -20.11 -3.75
CA VAL A 11 -23.20 -21.17 -3.93
C VAL A 11 -22.13 -20.73 -4.92
N SER A 12 -22.53 -20.10 -6.02
CA SER A 12 -21.59 -19.52 -6.99
C SER A 12 -20.71 -18.45 -6.36
N ASP A 13 -21.28 -17.59 -5.53
CA ASP A 13 -20.58 -16.51 -4.82
C ASP A 13 -19.55 -17.05 -3.82
N LEU A 14 -19.91 -18.07 -3.05
CA LEU A 14 -18.99 -18.72 -2.10
C LEU A 14 -17.77 -19.35 -2.78
N LEU A 15 -17.89 -19.72 -4.06
CA LEU A 15 -16.82 -20.33 -4.85
C LEU A 15 -16.01 -19.31 -5.68
N ASN A 16 -16.49 -18.07 -5.77
CA ASN A 16 -15.82 -17.02 -6.56
C ASN A 16 -14.64 -16.40 -5.81
N ALA A 17 -13.43 -16.70 -6.26
CA ALA A 17 -12.19 -16.20 -5.65
C ALA A 17 -12.01 -14.66 -5.73
N GLN A 18 -12.75 -13.98 -6.60
CA GLN A 18 -12.62 -12.52 -6.81
C GLN A 18 -13.74 -11.72 -6.13
N LEU A 19 -14.69 -12.39 -5.48
CA LEU A 19 -15.81 -11.70 -4.87
C LEU A 19 -15.35 -10.73 -3.77
N PRO A 20 -15.85 -9.48 -3.76
CA PRO A 20 -15.62 -8.54 -2.66
C PRO A 20 -16.27 -9.00 -1.36
N SER A 21 -15.87 -8.40 -0.25
CA SER A 21 -16.55 -8.64 1.03
C SER A 21 -17.96 -8.09 0.95
N ARG A 22 -18.95 -8.90 1.32
CA ARG A 22 -20.36 -8.51 1.30
C ARG A 22 -21.19 -9.34 2.27
N TYR A 23 -22.29 -8.80 2.70
CA TYR A 23 -23.31 -9.46 3.48
C TYR A 23 -24.61 -9.56 2.67
N ASP A 24 -25.25 -10.73 2.74
CA ASP A 24 -26.57 -11.01 2.16
C ASP A 24 -27.38 -11.85 3.14
N TYR A 25 -28.68 -11.77 3.06
CA TYR A 25 -29.54 -12.57 3.90
C TYR A 25 -30.71 -13.18 3.12
N THR A 26 -31.19 -14.30 3.61
CA THR A 26 -32.41 -14.98 3.12
C THR A 26 -33.35 -15.26 4.29
N SER A 27 -34.54 -15.77 4.01
CA SER A 27 -35.46 -16.22 5.06
C SER A 27 -34.96 -17.43 5.84
N GLN A 28 -33.91 -18.12 5.40
CA GLN A 28 -33.41 -19.37 5.97
C GLN A 28 -32.01 -19.33 6.51
N TYR A 29 -31.18 -18.42 6.00
CA TYR A 29 -29.76 -18.27 6.40
C TYR A 29 -29.21 -16.91 6.01
N ASP A 30 -28.19 -16.49 6.71
CA ASP A 30 -27.39 -15.32 6.41
C ASP A 30 -26.08 -15.74 5.74
N LEU A 31 -25.60 -14.92 4.80
CA LEU A 31 -24.36 -15.12 4.05
C LEU A 31 -23.43 -13.96 4.27
N LEU A 32 -22.22 -14.22 4.75
CA LEU A 32 -21.13 -13.24 4.81
C LEU A 32 -19.95 -13.76 3.98
N VAL A 33 -19.53 -13.01 2.99
CA VAL A 33 -18.25 -13.20 2.31
C VAL A 33 -17.29 -12.16 2.84
N PHE A 34 -16.10 -12.58 3.27
CA PHE A 34 -15.13 -11.72 3.89
C PHE A 34 -13.72 -11.99 3.38
N ARG A 35 -13.02 -10.98 2.88
CA ARG A 35 -11.66 -11.15 2.35
C ARG A 35 -10.63 -11.17 3.46
N ARG A 36 -9.71 -12.12 3.41
CA ARG A 36 -8.56 -12.26 4.31
C ARG A 36 -7.25 -12.04 3.55
N LEU A 37 -6.18 -11.78 4.26
CA LEU A 37 -4.84 -11.81 3.68
C LEU A 37 -4.49 -13.24 3.27
N ALA A 38 -4.04 -13.41 2.02
CA ALA A 38 -3.60 -14.71 1.53
C ALA A 38 -2.24 -15.07 2.16
N SER A 39 -2.05 -16.34 2.48
CA SER A 39 -0.75 -16.83 2.93
C SER A 39 0.23 -16.90 1.76
N GLY A 40 1.51 -16.60 2.03
CA GLY A 40 2.55 -16.60 0.99
C GLY A 40 2.74 -17.94 0.27
N GLN A 41 2.25 -19.04 0.88
CA GLN A 41 2.29 -20.38 0.29
C GLN A 41 1.24 -20.57 -0.82
N ALA A 42 0.05 -19.97 -0.71
CA ALA A 42 -0.99 -20.02 -1.74
C ALA A 42 -0.52 -19.40 -3.05
N ARG A 43 0.29 -18.36 -2.96
CA ARG A 43 0.86 -17.69 -4.12
C ARG A 43 1.83 -18.58 -4.91
N ALA A 44 2.65 -19.38 -4.21
CA ALA A 44 3.55 -20.34 -4.84
C ALA A 44 2.78 -21.45 -5.52
N ALA A 45 1.69 -21.96 -4.92
CA ALA A 45 0.84 -23.01 -5.48
C ALA A 45 0.03 -22.52 -6.69
N ALA A 46 -0.52 -21.30 -6.65
CA ALA A 46 -1.23 -20.71 -7.79
C ALA A 46 -0.31 -20.47 -9.00
N GLN A 47 0.95 -20.08 -8.77
CA GLN A 47 1.95 -19.95 -9.82
C GLN A 47 2.42 -21.29 -10.38
N ALA A 48 2.50 -22.35 -9.55
CA ALA A 48 2.82 -23.71 -9.99
C ALA A 48 1.67 -24.38 -10.75
N GLY A 49 0.41 -24.13 -10.38
CA GLY A 49 -0.78 -24.65 -11.04
C GLY A 49 -0.98 -24.13 -12.47
N THR A 50 -0.58 -22.88 -12.75
CA THR A 50 -0.60 -22.32 -14.11
C THR A 50 0.50 -22.87 -15.02
N ALA A 51 1.55 -23.45 -14.46
CA ALA A 51 2.66 -24.06 -15.22
C ALA A 51 2.38 -25.49 -15.67
N SER A 52 1.34 -26.17 -15.18
CA SER A 52 1.03 -27.58 -15.49
C SER A 52 -0.03 -27.79 -16.55
N SER A 53 -0.47 -26.76 -17.29
CA SER A 53 -1.35 -26.92 -18.44
C SER A 53 -0.55 -27.30 -19.69
N PRO A 54 -0.78 -28.48 -20.32
CA PRO A 54 0.04 -28.98 -21.43
C PRO A 54 -0.10 -28.23 -22.75
N ALA A 55 -0.89 -27.15 -22.82
CA ALA A 55 -1.12 -26.35 -24.03
C ALA A 55 -0.24 -25.09 -24.17
N ALA A 56 0.67 -24.81 -23.22
CA ALA A 56 1.44 -23.56 -23.19
C ALA A 56 2.93 -23.72 -23.54
N GLN A 57 3.29 -24.69 -24.40
CA GLN A 57 4.70 -24.93 -24.78
C GLN A 57 5.21 -24.13 -25.98
N ALA A 58 4.71 -22.95 -26.27
CA ALA A 58 5.14 -22.18 -27.46
C ALA A 58 5.58 -20.71 -27.22
N ALA A 59 5.85 -20.29 -25.98
CA ALA A 59 6.51 -19.00 -25.76
C ALA A 59 7.57 -19.11 -24.65
N PRO A 60 8.77 -18.50 -24.83
CA PRO A 60 9.74 -18.44 -23.75
C PRO A 60 9.08 -17.72 -22.56
N PRO A 61 9.27 -18.21 -21.30
CA PRO A 61 8.68 -17.57 -20.14
C PRO A 61 9.20 -16.14 -20.05
N SER A 62 8.30 -15.18 -20.15
CA SER A 62 8.63 -13.79 -19.82
C SER A 62 9.21 -13.79 -18.41
N PRO A 63 10.34 -13.12 -18.15
CA PRO A 63 10.92 -13.08 -16.83
C PRO A 63 9.83 -12.56 -15.87
N PRO A 64 9.70 -13.18 -14.67
CA PRO A 64 8.70 -12.76 -13.70
C PRO A 64 8.92 -11.26 -13.46
N VAL A 65 7.88 -10.46 -13.70
CA VAL A 65 7.90 -9.03 -13.37
C VAL A 65 8.22 -8.94 -11.88
N ARG A 66 9.46 -8.60 -11.55
CA ARG A 66 9.90 -8.38 -10.18
C ARG A 66 9.16 -7.13 -9.69
N ARG A 67 8.08 -7.33 -8.94
CA ARG A 67 7.48 -6.23 -8.19
C ARG A 67 8.56 -5.65 -7.29
N THR A 68 8.93 -4.40 -7.55
CA THR A 68 10.07 -3.72 -6.92
C THR A 68 9.69 -2.92 -5.68
N GLY A 69 8.44 -2.99 -5.24
CA GLY A 69 7.93 -2.33 -4.04
C GLY A 69 8.50 -2.86 -2.71
N PRO A 70 8.18 -2.21 -1.58
CA PRO A 70 8.51 -2.73 -0.25
C PRO A 70 8.01 -4.18 -0.09
N PRO A 71 8.74 -5.04 0.64
CA PRO A 71 8.40 -6.47 0.73
C PRO A 71 6.96 -6.75 1.16
N VAL A 72 6.41 -5.94 2.06
CA VAL A 72 5.03 -6.09 2.55
C VAL A 72 4.02 -5.78 1.45
N LEU A 73 4.19 -4.67 0.72
CA LEU A 73 3.29 -4.29 -0.38
C LEU A 73 3.29 -5.31 -1.52
N ARG A 74 4.41 -6.02 -1.72
CA ARG A 74 4.48 -7.12 -2.71
C ARG A 74 3.66 -8.35 -2.33
N ASN A 75 3.37 -8.52 -1.05
CA ASN A 75 2.71 -9.70 -0.48
C ASN A 75 1.26 -9.42 -0.03
N ILE A 76 0.70 -8.26 -0.37
CA ILE A 76 -0.71 -7.96 -0.12
C ILE A 76 -1.53 -8.64 -1.22
N ASP A 77 -1.83 -9.91 -1.01
CA ASP A 77 -2.83 -10.64 -1.77
C ASP A 77 -3.95 -11.02 -0.81
N THR A 78 -5.18 -10.97 -1.26
CA THR A 78 -6.34 -11.33 -0.46
C THR A 78 -7.12 -12.47 -1.10
N SER A 79 -7.76 -13.27 -0.26
CA SER A 79 -8.64 -14.35 -0.69
C SER A 79 -9.94 -14.33 0.11
N PRO A 80 -11.08 -14.65 -0.50
CA PRO A 80 -12.36 -14.67 0.20
C PRO A 80 -12.47 -15.88 1.14
N VAL A 81 -13.18 -15.68 2.24
CA VAL A 81 -13.73 -16.72 3.09
C VAL A 81 -15.23 -16.49 3.16
N GLY A 82 -16.03 -17.48 2.83
CA GLY A 82 -17.49 -17.42 2.89
C GLY A 82 -18.03 -18.07 4.14
N PHE A 83 -19.05 -17.49 4.73
CA PHE A 83 -19.78 -18.00 5.88
C PHE A 83 -21.27 -18.05 5.55
N ALA A 84 -21.88 -19.21 5.64
CA ALA A 84 -23.34 -19.34 5.61
C ALA A 84 -23.83 -19.76 7.00
N MET A 85 -24.63 -18.91 7.61
CA MET A 85 -25.12 -19.05 8.99
C MET A 85 -26.56 -19.55 8.98
N PHE A 86 -26.77 -20.68 9.58
CA PHE A 86 -28.08 -21.27 9.88
C PHE A 86 -28.32 -21.21 11.39
N ASP A 87 -29.53 -21.53 11.85
CA ASP A 87 -29.90 -21.46 13.27
C ASP A 87 -28.90 -22.18 14.20
N GLN A 88 -28.41 -23.35 13.82
CA GLN A 88 -27.54 -24.20 14.62
C GLN A 88 -26.22 -24.57 13.96
N VAL A 89 -25.99 -24.15 12.71
CA VAL A 89 -24.86 -24.60 11.92
C VAL A 89 -24.21 -23.41 11.23
N LEU A 90 -22.89 -23.31 11.35
CA LEU A 90 -22.05 -22.43 10.54
C LEU A 90 -21.35 -23.27 9.47
N LEU A 91 -21.62 -22.98 8.20
CA LEU A 91 -20.86 -23.50 7.07
C LEU A 91 -19.81 -22.47 6.66
N SER A 92 -18.55 -22.86 6.63
CA SER A 92 -17.50 -21.99 6.11
C SER A 92 -16.89 -22.59 4.84
N VAL A 93 -16.67 -21.72 3.83
CA VAL A 93 -15.97 -22.03 2.59
C VAL A 93 -14.72 -21.18 2.54
N HIS A 94 -13.59 -21.81 2.37
CA HIS A 94 -12.28 -21.16 2.43
C HIS A 94 -11.28 -21.88 1.52
N PRO A 95 -10.22 -21.19 1.06
CA PRO A 95 -9.11 -21.83 0.37
C PRO A 95 -8.42 -22.88 1.22
N GLU A 96 -7.72 -23.81 0.57
CA GLU A 96 -7.05 -24.93 1.24
C GLU A 96 -6.03 -24.46 2.30
N ASP A 97 -5.32 -23.37 2.03
CA ASP A 97 -4.26 -22.78 2.85
C ASP A 97 -4.76 -21.74 3.89
N CYS A 98 -5.93 -21.92 4.46
CA CYS A 98 -6.52 -20.96 5.40
C CYS A 98 -5.88 -21.06 6.80
N THR A 99 -4.80 -20.31 7.02
CA THR A 99 -4.10 -20.26 8.32
C THR A 99 -4.99 -19.76 9.47
N VAL A 100 -5.95 -18.86 9.19
CA VAL A 100 -6.92 -18.37 10.18
C VAL A 100 -7.84 -19.49 10.67
N ARG A 101 -8.36 -20.32 9.74
CA ARG A 101 -9.13 -21.51 10.07
C ARG A 101 -8.34 -22.45 10.97
N ASP A 102 -7.11 -22.77 10.56
CA ASP A 102 -6.27 -23.75 11.25
C ASP A 102 -5.91 -23.26 12.66
N ALA A 103 -5.55 -21.98 12.80
CA ALA A 103 -5.27 -21.38 14.09
C ALA A 103 -6.50 -21.36 15.00
N TYR A 104 -7.69 -21.08 14.44
CA TYR A 104 -8.91 -21.07 15.23
C TYR A 104 -9.36 -22.50 15.60
N ALA A 105 -9.27 -23.47 14.68
CA ALA A 105 -9.56 -24.86 14.94
C ALA A 105 -8.65 -25.42 16.05
N ALA A 106 -7.35 -25.13 16.01
CA ALA A 106 -6.41 -25.52 17.06
C ALA A 106 -6.80 -24.92 18.44
N ARG A 107 -7.26 -23.66 18.49
CA ARG A 107 -7.76 -23.02 19.72
C ARG A 107 -9.00 -23.69 20.25
N LEU A 108 -9.96 -24.04 19.38
CA LEU A 108 -11.19 -24.76 19.77
C LEU A 108 -10.87 -26.15 20.33
N LEU A 109 -10.00 -26.91 19.65
CA LEU A 109 -9.59 -28.24 20.09
C LEU A 109 -8.86 -28.19 21.43
N ALA A 110 -8.02 -27.19 21.65
CA ALA A 110 -7.33 -26.99 22.93
C ALA A 110 -8.27 -26.56 24.07
N ALA A 111 -9.43 -25.97 23.77
CA ALA A 111 -10.42 -25.55 24.75
C ALA A 111 -11.38 -26.69 25.18
N VAL A 112 -11.42 -27.80 24.43
CA VAL A 112 -12.23 -28.99 24.79
C VAL A 112 -11.48 -29.78 25.86
N PRO A 113 -12.07 -30.06 27.04
CA PRO A 113 -11.45 -30.88 28.09
C PRO A 113 -11.16 -32.29 27.55
N ASN A 114 -9.95 -32.78 27.70
CA ASN A 114 -9.57 -34.14 27.29
C ASN A 114 -10.21 -35.24 28.16
N ASP A 115 -10.78 -34.91 29.31
CA ASP A 115 -11.45 -35.85 30.20
C ASP A 115 -12.85 -35.35 30.57
N PRO A 116 -13.93 -36.11 30.25
CA PRO A 116 -15.30 -35.79 30.65
C PRO A 116 -15.51 -35.71 32.17
N ARG A 117 -14.58 -36.24 32.98
CA ARG A 117 -14.66 -36.25 34.44
C ARG A 117 -14.11 -35.01 35.11
N GLU A 118 -13.29 -34.21 34.38
CA GLU A 118 -12.82 -32.89 34.83
C GLU A 118 -13.83 -31.81 34.42
N GLY A 119 -15.00 -31.79 35.06
CA GLY A 119 -16.07 -30.80 34.83
C GLY A 119 -15.71 -29.36 35.25
N ARG A 120 -14.43 -29.03 35.37
CA ARG A 120 -13.91 -27.68 35.52
C ARG A 120 -13.20 -27.26 34.24
N LEU A 121 -13.83 -26.33 33.54
CA LEU A 121 -13.15 -25.50 32.54
C LEU A 121 -11.87 -24.98 33.18
N ASN A 122 -10.70 -25.38 32.63
CA ASN A 122 -9.41 -24.84 33.08
C ASN A 122 -9.47 -23.32 32.97
N PRO A 123 -9.42 -22.55 34.07
CA PRO A 123 -9.51 -21.10 34.04
C PRO A 123 -8.30 -20.44 33.36
N THR A 124 -7.27 -21.19 33.01
CA THR A 124 -6.08 -20.75 32.30
C THR A 124 -6.25 -20.65 30.78
N SER A 125 -7.24 -21.33 30.21
CA SER A 125 -7.59 -21.15 28.81
C SER A 125 -8.65 -20.06 28.69
N GLY A 126 -8.27 -18.81 28.51
CA GLY A 126 -9.15 -17.64 28.36
C GLY A 126 -10.07 -17.69 27.14
N THR A 127 -10.17 -18.82 26.47
CA THR A 127 -10.96 -19.01 25.25
C THR A 127 -12.31 -19.61 25.61
N ARG A 128 -13.29 -18.75 25.83
CA ARG A 128 -14.68 -19.16 25.96
C ARG A 128 -15.16 -19.77 24.66
N LEU A 129 -15.73 -20.98 24.66
CA LEU A 129 -16.33 -21.59 23.48
C LEU A 129 -17.39 -20.66 22.87
N PRO A 130 -17.54 -20.61 21.53
CA PRO A 130 -18.60 -19.83 20.91
C PRO A 130 -19.96 -20.38 21.32
N ALA A 131 -20.91 -19.49 21.62
CA ALA A 131 -22.23 -19.85 22.11
C ALA A 131 -23.18 -20.14 20.93
N SER A 132 -22.98 -19.51 19.79
CA SER A 132 -23.84 -19.61 18.60
C SER A 132 -23.03 -19.54 17.30
N PRO A 133 -23.62 -19.94 16.15
CA PRO A 133 -23.00 -19.79 14.84
C PRO A 133 -22.56 -18.36 14.52
N PRO A 134 -23.35 -17.31 14.78
CA PRO A 134 -22.91 -15.92 14.60
C PRO A 134 -21.72 -15.52 15.49
N ASP A 135 -21.68 -16.00 16.75
CA ASP A 135 -20.53 -15.74 17.63
C ASP A 135 -19.26 -16.40 17.11
N LEU A 136 -19.37 -17.61 16.56
CA LEU A 136 -18.25 -18.29 15.92
C LEU A 136 -17.74 -17.51 14.70
N MET A 137 -18.66 -17.09 13.83
CA MET A 137 -18.30 -16.28 12.65
C MET A 137 -17.58 -15.00 13.04
N LEU A 138 -18.13 -14.19 13.96
CA LEU A 138 -17.51 -12.93 14.38
C LEU A 138 -16.12 -13.12 14.98
N ARG A 139 -15.89 -14.22 15.69
CA ARG A 139 -14.55 -14.53 16.22
C ARG A 139 -13.55 -14.84 15.12
N VAL A 140 -13.98 -15.54 14.07
CA VAL A 140 -13.12 -15.80 12.90
C VAL A 140 -12.86 -14.51 12.12
N VAL A 141 -13.89 -13.69 11.91
CA VAL A 141 -13.78 -12.38 11.26
C VAL A 141 -12.82 -11.48 12.06
N ASN A 142 -12.92 -11.44 13.39
CA ASN A 142 -12.00 -10.67 14.22
C ASN A 142 -10.55 -11.11 14.03
N LEU A 143 -10.28 -12.41 13.95
CA LEU A 143 -8.91 -12.91 13.66
C LEU A 143 -8.40 -12.48 12.28
N ILE A 144 -9.30 -12.40 11.28
CA ILE A 144 -8.95 -11.89 9.96
C ILE A 144 -8.56 -10.40 10.07
N VAL A 145 -9.37 -9.61 10.77
CA VAL A 145 -9.14 -8.17 10.97
C VAL A 145 -7.86 -7.91 11.78
N ASP A 146 -7.56 -8.74 12.79
CA ASP A 146 -6.30 -8.68 13.53
C ASP A 146 -5.09 -8.81 12.60
N GLY A 147 -5.17 -9.66 11.57
CA GLY A 147 -4.15 -9.77 10.53
C GLY A 147 -3.92 -8.47 9.76
N PHE A 148 -4.98 -7.73 9.44
CA PHE A 148 -4.88 -6.41 8.81
C PHE A 148 -4.32 -5.34 9.75
N LEU A 149 -4.61 -5.42 11.06
CA LEU A 149 -4.01 -4.54 12.07
C LEU A 149 -2.50 -4.76 12.21
N ASP A 150 -2.03 -6.00 12.09
CA ASP A 150 -0.60 -6.31 12.10
C ASP A 150 0.08 -5.84 10.81
N LEU A 151 -0.55 -6.06 9.66
CA LEU A 151 -0.11 -5.51 8.37
C LEU A 151 0.04 -3.99 8.43
N ARG A 152 -0.90 -3.28 9.05
CA ARG A 152 -0.85 -1.83 9.25
C ARG A 152 0.45 -1.37 9.92
N ARG A 153 0.88 -2.06 10.97
CA ARG A 153 2.11 -1.71 11.71
C ARG A 153 3.35 -1.90 10.84
N GLU A 154 3.37 -2.94 10.04
CA GLU A 154 4.48 -3.22 9.16
C GLU A 154 4.55 -2.26 7.98
N LEU A 155 3.40 -1.93 7.37
CA LEU A 155 3.29 -0.92 6.31
C LEU A 155 3.82 0.44 6.75
N SER A 156 3.48 0.90 7.96
CA SER A 156 3.98 2.17 8.50
C SER A 156 5.51 2.18 8.53
N ARG A 157 6.12 1.14 9.11
CA ARG A 157 7.59 1.07 9.25
C ARG A 157 8.31 1.09 7.89
N GLN A 158 7.76 0.39 6.91
CA GLN A 158 8.40 0.29 5.60
C GLN A 158 8.22 1.56 4.77
N LEU A 159 7.05 2.19 4.83
CA LEU A 159 6.82 3.46 4.12
C LEU A 159 7.60 4.62 4.73
N ASP A 160 7.75 4.69 6.05
CA ASP A 160 8.58 5.68 6.74
C ASP A 160 10.06 5.56 6.30
N HIS A 161 10.56 4.33 6.18
CA HIS A 161 11.91 4.08 5.67
C HIS A 161 12.05 4.57 4.22
N TRP A 162 11.09 4.27 3.36
CA TRP A 162 11.07 4.70 1.96
C TRP A 162 10.99 6.21 1.80
N GLN A 163 10.14 6.87 2.59
CA GLN A 163 10.04 8.33 2.59
C GLN A 163 11.37 8.98 2.93
N THR A 164 12.05 8.46 3.94
CA THR A 164 13.38 8.94 4.34
C THR A 164 14.40 8.76 3.21
N GLU A 165 14.34 7.66 2.46
CA GLU A 165 15.25 7.41 1.35
C GLU A 165 14.97 8.30 0.14
N LEU A 166 13.69 8.51 -0.19
CA LEU A 166 13.26 9.40 -1.28
C LEU A 166 13.63 10.87 -1.07
N LEU A 167 13.67 11.32 0.18
CA LEU A 167 14.00 12.69 0.54
C LEU A 167 15.50 12.95 0.63
N ARG A 168 16.35 11.92 0.54
CA ARG A 168 17.82 12.11 0.55
C ARG A 168 18.28 12.79 -0.73
N PRO A 169 19.07 13.89 -0.63
CA PRO A 169 19.40 14.72 -1.78
C PRO A 169 20.24 14.03 -2.87
N ARG A 170 20.95 12.95 -2.54
CA ARG A 170 21.88 12.26 -3.46
C ARG A 170 21.36 10.96 -4.05
N THR A 171 20.18 10.52 -3.67
CA THR A 171 19.62 9.27 -4.18
C THR A 171 19.09 9.50 -5.58
N ARG A 172 19.75 8.91 -6.59
CA ARG A 172 19.11 8.71 -7.89
C ARG A 172 18.00 7.68 -7.66
N PHE A 173 16.81 8.16 -7.36
CA PHE A 173 15.66 7.27 -7.23
C PHE A 173 15.35 6.69 -8.61
N ALA A 174 15.91 5.51 -8.87
CA ALA A 174 15.73 4.81 -10.15
C ALA A 174 14.44 3.98 -10.18
N ASN A 175 13.66 3.93 -9.08
CA ASN A 175 12.66 2.89 -8.86
C ASN A 175 11.23 3.45 -8.80
N TRP A 176 10.87 4.29 -9.79
CA TRP A 176 9.54 4.87 -9.91
C TRP A 176 8.43 3.81 -10.05
N SER A 177 8.75 2.70 -10.73
CA SER A 177 7.81 1.57 -10.84
C SER A 177 7.43 1.02 -9.47
N ALA A 178 8.40 0.90 -8.56
CA ALA A 178 8.15 0.41 -7.20
C ALA A 178 7.22 1.32 -6.39
N LEU A 179 7.31 2.63 -6.60
CA LEU A 179 6.44 3.60 -5.93
C LEU A 179 5.02 3.55 -6.48
N LEU A 180 4.87 3.41 -7.81
CA LEU A 180 3.57 3.22 -8.44
C LEU A 180 2.93 1.89 -8.01
N ASP A 181 3.70 0.80 -7.98
CA ASP A 181 3.24 -0.50 -7.50
C ASP A 181 2.78 -0.44 -6.03
N ALA A 182 3.52 0.31 -5.20
CA ALA A 182 3.15 0.54 -3.81
C ALA A 182 1.84 1.33 -3.69
N ARG A 183 1.64 2.36 -4.50
CA ARG A 183 0.41 3.14 -4.52
C ARG A 183 -0.78 2.31 -4.96
N LEU A 184 -0.63 1.52 -6.03
CA LEU A 184 -1.69 0.61 -6.50
C LEU A 184 -2.05 -0.41 -5.44
N ALA A 185 -1.06 -1.01 -4.77
CA ALA A 185 -1.33 -1.97 -3.70
C ALA A 185 -2.03 -1.34 -2.49
N LEU A 186 -1.72 -0.08 -2.13
CA LEU A 186 -2.44 0.63 -1.07
C LEU A 186 -3.87 0.94 -1.48
N HIS A 187 -4.10 1.30 -2.74
CA HIS A 187 -5.44 1.55 -3.26
C HIS A 187 -6.30 0.28 -3.26
N GLU A 188 -5.77 -0.84 -3.76
CA GLU A 188 -6.43 -2.15 -3.68
C GLU A 188 -6.75 -2.55 -2.23
N LEU A 189 -5.85 -2.22 -1.30
CA LEU A 189 -6.07 -2.49 0.13
C LEU A 189 -7.17 -1.60 0.72
N ASP A 190 -7.27 -0.33 0.33
CA ASP A 190 -8.35 0.57 0.76
C ASP A 190 -9.70 0.05 0.27
N GLU A 191 -9.81 -0.37 -0.99
CA GLU A 191 -11.02 -0.97 -1.55
C GLU A 191 -11.45 -2.23 -0.76
N VAL A 192 -10.52 -3.15 -0.50
CA VAL A 192 -10.81 -4.37 0.27
C VAL A 192 -11.29 -4.03 1.68
N CYS A 193 -10.67 -3.06 2.35
CA CYS A 193 -11.06 -2.68 3.71
C CYS A 193 -12.41 -1.94 3.74
N GLU A 194 -12.74 -1.16 2.73
CA GLU A 194 -14.05 -0.52 2.60
C GLU A 194 -15.17 -1.54 2.35
N ASP A 195 -14.93 -2.55 1.50
CA ASP A 195 -15.87 -3.65 1.31
C ASP A 195 -16.09 -4.43 2.62
N GLN A 196 -15.01 -4.68 3.37
CA GLN A 196 -15.10 -5.33 4.70
C GLN A 196 -15.93 -4.49 5.67
N ARG A 197 -15.69 -3.17 5.69
CA ARG A 197 -16.43 -2.23 6.54
C ARG A 197 -17.93 -2.27 6.22
N THR A 198 -18.26 -2.18 4.93
CA THR A 198 -19.65 -2.23 4.46
C THR A 198 -20.31 -3.55 4.83
N ALA A 199 -19.65 -4.68 4.58
CA ALA A 199 -20.21 -6.00 4.90
C ALA A 199 -20.49 -6.19 6.41
N VAL A 200 -19.60 -5.68 7.29
CA VAL A 200 -19.83 -5.77 8.76
C VAL A 200 -20.85 -4.74 9.22
N GLN A 201 -20.95 -3.59 8.56
CA GLN A 201 -22.01 -2.61 8.83
C GLN A 201 -23.39 -3.19 8.50
N ASP A 202 -23.55 -3.76 7.29
CA ASP A 202 -24.80 -4.39 6.85
C ASP A 202 -25.21 -5.54 7.79
N TRP A 203 -24.22 -6.35 8.23
CA TRP A 203 -24.44 -7.36 9.25
C TRP A 203 -24.91 -6.75 10.58
N THR A 204 -24.30 -5.68 11.03
CA THR A 204 -24.65 -5.02 12.30
C THR A 204 -26.06 -4.43 12.24
N ASP A 205 -26.40 -3.82 11.11
CA ASP A 205 -27.72 -3.26 10.86
C ASP A 205 -28.79 -4.38 10.82
N ALA A 206 -28.48 -5.53 10.22
CA ALA A 206 -29.34 -6.70 10.23
C ALA A 206 -29.57 -7.24 11.66
N LEU A 207 -28.52 -7.28 12.50
CA LEU A 207 -28.65 -7.68 13.92
C LEU A 207 -29.59 -6.77 14.71
N GLU A 208 -29.71 -5.50 14.34
CA GLU A 208 -30.64 -4.58 15.00
C GLU A 208 -32.10 -4.87 14.69
N THR A 209 -32.38 -5.50 13.53
CA THR A 209 -33.72 -5.89 13.09
C THR A 209 -34.19 -7.24 13.64
N TRP A 210 -33.28 -8.02 14.25
CA TRP A 210 -33.64 -9.32 14.79
C TRP A 210 -34.65 -9.19 15.91
N ALA A 211 -35.66 -10.05 15.88
CA ALA A 211 -36.64 -10.10 16.96
C ALA A 211 -35.96 -10.42 18.29
N PRO A 212 -36.30 -9.73 19.39
CA PRO A 212 -35.71 -10.02 20.68
C PRO A 212 -36.05 -11.48 21.09
N PRO A 213 -35.00 -12.27 21.37
CA PRO A 213 -35.24 -13.69 21.74
C PRO A 213 -35.87 -13.81 23.12
N GLU A 214 -36.57 -14.89 23.33
CA GLU A 214 -37.17 -15.18 24.63
C GLU A 214 -36.12 -15.67 25.64
N GLY A 215 -36.05 -15.02 26.79
CA GLY A 215 -35.21 -15.41 27.91
C GLY A 215 -33.95 -14.51 28.11
N ALA A 216 -33.61 -14.29 29.38
CA ALA A 216 -32.54 -13.37 29.77
C ALA A 216 -31.15 -13.81 29.31
N ALA A 217 -30.90 -15.10 29.10
CA ALA A 217 -29.65 -15.62 28.59
C ALA A 217 -29.46 -15.30 27.10
N ALA A 218 -30.50 -15.50 26.30
CA ALA A 218 -30.48 -15.24 24.86
C ALA A 218 -30.46 -13.74 24.54
N LEU A 219 -31.08 -12.88 25.36
CA LEU A 219 -30.96 -11.44 25.28
C LEU A 219 -29.54 -11.00 25.53
N ARG A 220 -28.85 -11.52 26.54
CA ARG A 220 -27.42 -11.21 26.84
C ARG A 220 -26.51 -11.66 25.69
N GLU A 221 -26.81 -12.76 25.06
CA GLU A 221 -26.06 -13.25 23.90
C GLU A 221 -26.19 -12.31 22.71
N LEU A 222 -27.43 -11.87 22.40
CA LEU A 222 -27.64 -10.87 21.32
C LEU A 222 -26.92 -9.54 21.63
N ASP A 223 -26.97 -9.07 22.87
CA ASP A 223 -26.23 -7.86 23.27
C ASP A 223 -24.71 -8.05 23.09
N LEU A 224 -24.18 -9.22 23.43
CA LEU A 224 -22.76 -9.54 23.23
C LEU A 224 -22.38 -9.60 21.75
N LEU A 225 -23.26 -10.12 20.90
CA LEU A 225 -23.06 -10.12 19.44
C LEU A 225 -22.99 -8.69 18.89
N LYS A 226 -23.92 -7.82 19.30
CA LYS A 226 -23.92 -6.40 18.91
C LYS A 226 -22.66 -5.68 19.35
N VAL A 227 -22.20 -5.90 20.58
CA VAL A 227 -20.96 -5.31 21.08
C VAL A 227 -19.73 -5.79 20.28
N ARG A 228 -19.65 -7.10 20.00
CA ARG A 228 -18.54 -7.66 19.20
C ARG A 228 -18.56 -7.17 17.75
N SER A 229 -19.74 -7.05 17.14
CA SER A 229 -19.85 -6.52 15.77
C SER A 229 -19.33 -5.08 15.69
N ARG A 230 -19.66 -4.24 16.68
CA ARG A 230 -19.16 -2.87 16.77
C ARG A 230 -17.65 -2.82 17.00
N ASP A 231 -17.12 -3.70 17.83
CA ASP A 231 -15.66 -3.79 18.07
C ASP A 231 -14.91 -4.17 16.78
N VAL A 232 -15.41 -5.16 16.03
CA VAL A 232 -14.86 -5.55 14.73
C VAL A 232 -14.93 -4.39 13.75
N LEU A 233 -16.07 -3.69 13.66
CA LEU A 233 -16.23 -2.53 12.80
C LEU A 233 -15.22 -1.42 13.12
N GLU A 234 -15.04 -1.09 14.41
CA GLU A 234 -14.06 -0.10 14.85
C GLU A 234 -12.62 -0.49 14.48
N HIS A 235 -12.29 -1.78 14.57
CA HIS A 235 -10.98 -2.27 14.14
C HIS A 235 -10.78 -2.11 12.63
N ILE A 236 -11.78 -2.40 11.81
CA ILE A 236 -11.73 -2.21 10.36
C ILE A 236 -11.58 -0.71 10.03
N GLU A 237 -12.36 0.15 10.65
CA GLU A 237 -12.26 1.61 10.46
C GLU A 237 -10.87 2.15 10.77
N ARG A 238 -10.23 1.65 11.83
CA ARG A 238 -8.84 2.00 12.14
C ARG A 238 -7.88 1.60 11.02
N VAL A 239 -8.09 0.46 10.36
CA VAL A 239 -7.27 0.03 9.22
C VAL A 239 -7.53 0.94 8.03
N VAL A 240 -8.79 1.18 7.65
CA VAL A 240 -9.19 2.08 6.55
C VAL A 240 -8.55 3.46 6.70
N HIS A 241 -8.75 4.12 7.85
CA HIS A 241 -8.17 5.44 8.09
C HIS A 241 -6.65 5.45 8.00
N HIS A 242 -6.01 4.37 8.41
CA HIS A 242 -4.57 4.27 8.34
C HIS A 242 -4.06 4.07 6.92
N VAL A 243 -4.69 3.20 6.14
CA VAL A 243 -4.33 2.95 4.74
C VAL A 243 -4.46 4.24 3.93
N ARG A 244 -5.56 4.96 4.07
CA ARG A 244 -5.78 6.27 3.44
C ARG A 244 -4.71 7.30 3.82
N ARG A 245 -4.31 7.33 5.09
CA ARG A 245 -3.22 8.22 5.52
C ARG A 245 -1.90 7.85 4.86
N LEU A 246 -1.59 6.57 4.73
CA LEU A 246 -0.38 6.08 4.06
C LEU A 246 -0.40 6.43 2.57
N GLU A 247 -1.53 6.27 1.90
CA GLU A 247 -1.71 6.66 0.50
C GLU A 247 -1.47 8.16 0.30
N GLN A 248 -2.11 9.03 1.10
CA GLN A 248 -1.90 10.48 1.06
C GLN A 248 -0.45 10.88 1.37
N SER A 249 0.17 10.21 2.34
CA SER A 249 1.56 10.44 2.70
C SER A 249 2.50 10.07 1.54
N THR A 250 2.25 8.95 0.88
CA THR A 250 3.01 8.52 -0.30
C THR A 250 2.88 9.53 -1.44
N GLU A 251 1.68 10.03 -1.71
CA GLU A 251 1.45 11.06 -2.73
C GLU A 251 2.21 12.36 -2.41
N THR A 252 2.16 12.79 -1.15
CA THR A 252 2.89 13.99 -0.71
C THR A 252 4.40 13.86 -0.93
N VAL A 253 4.97 12.69 -0.64
CA VAL A 253 6.41 12.43 -0.84
C VAL A 253 6.77 12.43 -2.33
N VAL A 254 5.91 11.90 -3.19
CA VAL A 254 6.08 11.98 -4.65
C VAL A 254 6.12 13.44 -5.12
N GLN A 255 5.18 14.25 -4.68
CA GLN A 255 5.12 15.67 -5.02
C GLN A 255 6.36 16.43 -4.52
N MET A 256 6.81 16.15 -3.30
CA MET A 256 8.04 16.73 -2.75
C MET A 256 9.26 16.34 -3.58
N HIS A 257 9.37 15.08 -4.00
CA HIS A 257 10.47 14.62 -4.85
C HIS A 257 10.48 15.37 -6.19
N PHE A 258 9.34 15.54 -6.85
CA PHE A 258 9.25 16.33 -8.09
C PHE A 258 9.63 17.81 -7.85
N SER A 259 9.22 18.38 -6.72
CA SER A 259 9.60 19.74 -6.36
C SER A 259 11.12 19.88 -6.17
N VAL A 260 11.76 18.93 -5.48
CA VAL A 260 13.21 18.90 -5.31
C VAL A 260 13.92 18.74 -6.66
N GLN A 261 13.44 17.85 -7.52
CA GLN A 261 13.99 17.66 -8.86
C GLN A 261 13.85 18.91 -9.74
N SER A 262 12.71 19.58 -9.70
CA SER A 262 12.46 20.85 -10.41
C SER A 262 13.42 21.94 -9.93
N ASN A 263 13.63 22.06 -8.62
CA ASN A 263 14.56 23.01 -8.04
C ASN A 263 16.00 22.75 -8.52
N ARG A 264 16.43 21.49 -8.58
CA ARG A 264 17.75 21.12 -9.13
C ARG A 264 17.91 21.50 -10.60
N THR A 265 16.89 21.23 -11.40
CA THR A 265 16.88 21.63 -12.82
C THR A 265 17.02 23.14 -12.95
N ASN A 266 16.30 23.90 -12.15
CA ASN A 266 16.39 25.36 -12.12
C ASN A 266 17.80 25.83 -11.70
N ASP A 267 18.43 25.19 -10.73
CA ASP A 267 19.78 25.54 -10.29
C ASP A 267 20.83 25.24 -11.38
N ILE A 268 20.69 24.12 -12.10
CA ILE A 268 21.53 23.80 -13.27
C ILE A 268 21.34 24.85 -14.36
N MET A 269 20.09 25.21 -14.68
CA MET A 269 19.79 26.22 -15.69
C MET A 269 20.36 27.58 -15.29
N ARG A 270 20.26 28.00 -14.02
CA ARG A 270 20.86 29.23 -13.51
C ARG A 270 22.39 29.23 -13.66
N THR A 271 23.03 28.11 -13.31
CA THR A 271 24.48 27.95 -13.43
C THR A 271 24.91 28.04 -14.90
N LEU A 272 24.18 27.35 -15.80
CA LEU A 272 24.47 27.39 -17.24
C LEU A 272 24.25 28.79 -17.80
N THR A 273 23.18 29.48 -17.42
CA THR A 273 22.91 30.86 -17.83
C THR A 273 24.01 31.81 -17.35
N ALA A 274 24.47 31.69 -16.10
CA ALA A 274 25.57 32.50 -15.58
C ALA A 274 26.87 32.26 -16.33
N LEU A 275 27.16 30.99 -16.63
CA LEU A 275 28.33 30.62 -17.42
C LEU A 275 28.27 31.23 -18.82
N THR A 276 27.14 31.04 -19.51
CA THR A 276 26.93 31.61 -20.87
C THR A 276 27.03 33.14 -20.87
N ALA A 277 26.47 33.82 -19.86
CA ALA A 277 26.52 35.27 -19.74
C ALA A 277 27.96 35.83 -19.55
N VAL A 278 28.84 35.02 -18.94
CA VAL A 278 30.29 35.37 -18.84
C VAL A 278 30.99 35.11 -20.16
N PHE A 279 30.78 33.96 -20.81
CA PHE A 279 31.51 33.59 -22.03
C PHE A 279 31.09 34.36 -23.28
N LEU A 280 29.82 34.79 -23.40
CA LEU A 280 29.32 35.47 -24.57
C LEU A 280 30.05 36.75 -24.88
N PRO A 281 30.28 37.75 -23.96
CA PRO A 281 31.04 38.94 -24.24
C PRO A 281 32.52 38.66 -24.48
N LEU A 282 33.10 37.64 -23.84
CA LEU A 282 34.46 37.24 -24.09
C LEU A 282 34.65 36.71 -25.52
N ASN A 283 33.75 35.86 -25.97
CA ASN A 283 33.76 35.37 -27.35
C ASN A 283 33.56 36.48 -28.38
N LEU A 284 32.70 37.46 -28.08
CA LEU A 284 32.49 38.60 -28.95
C LEU A 284 33.80 39.41 -29.11
N ILE A 285 34.48 39.71 -28.03
CA ILE A 285 35.78 40.44 -28.07
C ILE A 285 36.81 39.62 -28.83
N ALA A 286 36.97 38.33 -28.49
CA ALA A 286 37.92 37.47 -29.20
C ALA A 286 37.58 37.34 -30.69
N GLY A 287 36.29 37.26 -31.04
CA GLY A 287 35.82 37.23 -32.43
C GLY A 287 36.17 38.53 -33.20
N ILE A 288 35.93 39.70 -32.61
CA ILE A 288 36.27 41.00 -33.24
C ILE A 288 37.76 41.12 -33.47
N PHE A 289 38.59 40.82 -32.48
CA PHE A 289 40.08 40.89 -32.63
C PHE A 289 40.64 39.72 -33.49
N GLY A 290 39.89 38.65 -33.70
CA GLY A 290 40.23 37.55 -34.60
C GLY A 290 39.85 37.75 -36.06
N MET A 291 39.16 38.85 -36.40
CA MET A 291 38.78 39.17 -37.80
C MET A 291 39.95 39.74 -38.56
N ASN A 292 40.14 39.36 -39.83
CA ASN A 292 41.22 39.80 -40.72
C ASN A 292 40.86 41.09 -41.46
N PHE A 293 40.22 42.07 -40.82
CA PHE A 293 39.94 43.36 -41.45
C PHE A 293 41.04 44.37 -41.15
N GLU A 294 41.55 45.06 -42.17
CA GLU A 294 42.64 46.07 -42.06
C GLU A 294 42.30 47.31 -41.23
N PHE A 295 41.00 47.60 -41.08
CA PHE A 295 40.50 48.82 -40.42
C PHE A 295 40.15 48.64 -38.95
N ILE A 296 40.46 47.50 -38.30
CA ILE A 296 40.17 47.32 -36.88
C ILE A 296 41.12 48.19 -36.04
N PRO A 297 40.61 49.16 -35.26
CA PRO A 297 41.45 49.99 -34.43
C PRO A 297 42.15 49.13 -33.35
N LEU A 298 43.41 49.44 -33.05
CA LEU A 298 44.23 48.74 -32.07
C LEU A 298 44.86 47.39 -32.49
N VAL A 299 44.43 46.74 -33.57
CA VAL A 299 44.98 45.41 -33.96
C VAL A 299 46.44 45.54 -34.40
N HIS A 300 46.88 46.66 -35.02
CA HIS A 300 48.23 46.88 -35.50
C HIS A 300 49.19 47.58 -34.47
N LYS A 301 48.71 47.85 -33.23
CA LYS A 301 49.47 48.38 -32.15
C LYS A 301 49.87 47.31 -31.16
N GLN A 302 51.17 47.34 -30.69
CA GLN A 302 51.61 46.36 -29.66
C GLN A 302 50.76 46.39 -28.37
N ASP A 303 50.18 47.53 -28.04
CA ASP A 303 49.33 47.69 -26.85
C ASP A 303 47.91 47.09 -27.05
N GLY A 304 47.48 46.85 -28.29
CA GLY A 304 46.14 46.35 -28.58
C GLY A 304 45.82 45.01 -27.95
N PHE A 305 46.80 44.10 -27.91
CA PHE A 305 46.69 42.84 -27.24
C PHE A 305 46.42 42.98 -25.73
N TRP A 306 47.16 43.85 -25.07
CA TRP A 306 47.00 44.09 -23.64
C TRP A 306 45.67 44.75 -23.29
N TRP A 307 45.15 45.64 -24.14
CA TRP A 307 43.86 46.26 -24.00
C TRP A 307 42.73 45.23 -24.17
N ALA A 308 42.79 44.32 -25.15
CA ALA A 308 41.84 43.27 -25.35
C ALA A 308 41.83 42.30 -24.15
N MET A 309 43.01 41.84 -23.72
CA MET A 309 43.17 40.93 -22.60
C MET A 309 42.68 41.56 -21.29
N GLY A 310 43.03 42.84 -21.03
CA GLY A 310 42.58 43.56 -19.84
C GLY A 310 41.07 43.76 -19.78
N SER A 311 40.43 44.11 -20.91
CA SER A 311 38.95 44.25 -20.99
C SER A 311 38.25 42.92 -20.80
N MET A 312 38.73 41.82 -21.38
CA MET A 312 38.18 40.47 -21.17
C MET A 312 38.28 40.06 -19.70
N MET A 313 39.44 40.29 -19.07
CA MET A 313 39.62 39.98 -17.65
C MET A 313 38.71 40.80 -16.75
N ALA A 314 38.56 42.11 -17.00
CA ALA A 314 37.67 42.99 -16.25
C ALA A 314 36.19 42.56 -16.37
N ILE A 315 35.75 42.21 -17.58
CA ILE A 315 34.38 41.69 -17.81
C ILE A 315 34.17 40.35 -17.12
N ALA A 316 35.11 39.41 -17.25
CA ALA A 316 35.02 38.09 -16.61
C ALA A 316 34.93 38.21 -15.09
N VAL A 317 35.82 38.99 -14.48
CA VAL A 317 35.85 39.19 -13.02
C VAL A 317 34.60 39.94 -12.56
N GLY A 318 34.20 41.00 -13.26
CA GLY A 318 33.01 41.81 -12.94
C GLY A 318 31.72 40.98 -12.98
N LEU A 319 31.52 40.20 -14.05
CA LEU A 319 30.32 39.33 -14.18
C LEU A 319 30.36 38.18 -13.17
N THR A 320 31.51 37.56 -12.95
CA THR A 320 31.62 36.47 -11.95
C THR A 320 31.32 37.01 -10.55
N MET A 321 31.87 38.18 -10.19
CA MET A 321 31.61 38.84 -8.90
C MET A 321 30.11 39.25 -8.76
N PHE A 322 29.50 39.73 -9.82
CA PHE A 322 28.08 40.08 -9.85
C PHE A 322 27.19 38.85 -9.61
N PHE A 323 27.43 37.74 -10.32
CA PHE A 323 26.67 36.49 -10.12
C PHE A 323 26.93 35.88 -8.75
N TRP A 324 28.15 35.95 -8.24
CA TRP A 324 28.48 35.47 -6.89
C TRP A 324 27.77 36.31 -5.82
N ARG A 325 27.77 37.64 -5.92
CA ARG A 325 27.07 38.53 -4.99
C ARG A 325 25.55 38.32 -5.01
N LYS A 326 24.98 38.04 -6.16
CA LYS A 326 23.52 37.71 -6.29
C LYS A 326 23.21 36.26 -5.90
N ARG A 327 24.10 35.49 -5.36
CA ARG A 327 23.95 34.09 -4.95
C ARG A 327 23.48 33.12 -6.05
N TYR A 328 23.73 33.43 -7.32
CA TYR A 328 23.42 32.49 -8.42
C TYR A 328 24.33 31.27 -8.40
N MET A 329 25.56 31.36 -7.80
CA MET A 329 26.52 30.26 -7.68
C MET A 329 26.67 29.70 -6.26
N ALA A 330 26.10 30.31 -5.21
CA ALA A 330 26.37 29.98 -3.82
C ALA A 330 25.63 28.78 -3.28
N ARG A 331 24.71 28.17 -4.04
CA ARG A 331 23.91 27.03 -3.58
C ARG A 331 24.44 25.64 -4.01
N THR A 332 25.43 25.60 -4.90
CA THR A 332 26.00 24.33 -5.38
C THR A 332 27.11 23.75 -4.45
N ALA A 333 27.47 24.46 -3.41
CA ALA A 333 28.60 24.07 -2.52
C ALA A 333 28.17 23.59 -1.12
N GLN A 334 26.87 23.42 -0.87
CA GLN A 334 26.34 23.05 0.46
C GLN A 334 25.58 21.70 0.49
N ASP A 335 25.83 20.80 -0.47
CA ASP A 335 25.36 19.41 -0.42
C ASP A 335 26.49 18.40 -0.56
#